data_8738861193c0bc2ba4c2c0d69902f05a
#
_entry.id   8738861193c0bc2ba4c2c0d69902f05a
#
_cell.length_a   1.000
_cell.length_b   1.000
_cell.length_c   1.000
_cell.angle_alpha   90.00
_cell.angle_beta   90.00
_cell.angle_gamma   90.00
#
_symmetry.space_group_name_H-M   'P 1'
#
loop_
_entity.id
_entity.type
_entity.pdbx_description
1 polymer ?
#
loop_
_entity_poly.entity_id
_entity_poly.type
_entity_poly.pdbx_seq_one_letter_code
_entity_poly.pdbx_strand_id
1 'polypeptide(L)'
;KAFSRGMKMKLSIAAALSHHPKLLLLDEATGGLDPVVRDELLDEFLNFIQDEEHAILLSSHITSDLEKCADYIVYLHQGKITLQGSKDDLLGSYGRLVCTRADLEYVDPKLLHGTRVSRFSCEALVRDRHAFSVRYPRLTVDPVTLEEIMVFTVRGDSK
;
A
#
# COMPACT_ATOMS: atom_id res chain seq x y z
N LYS A 1 -35.04 8.10 12.68
CA LYS A 1 -34.24 7.95 11.45
C LYS A 1 -33.10 6.98 11.76
N ALA A 2 -32.87 6.00 10.90
CA ALA A 2 -31.72 5.12 11.06
C ALA A 2 -30.43 5.88 10.70
N PHE A 3 -29.35 5.63 11.43
CA PHE A 3 -28.04 6.17 11.12
C PHE A 3 -27.53 5.60 9.78
N SER A 4 -26.90 6.46 8.97
CA SER A 4 -26.13 6.02 7.80
C SER A 4 -24.91 5.17 8.24
N ARG A 5 -24.31 4.42 7.32
CA ARG A 5 -23.09 3.64 7.61
C ARG A 5 -21.96 4.54 8.13
N GLY A 6 -21.74 5.70 7.50
CA GLY A 6 -20.74 6.67 7.93
C GLY A 6 -21.02 7.23 9.33
N MET A 7 -22.28 7.57 9.63
CA MET A 7 -22.67 8.02 10.98
C MET A 7 -22.43 6.95 12.04
N LYS A 8 -22.71 5.68 11.74
CA LYS A 8 -22.44 4.59 12.65
C LYS A 8 -20.95 4.42 12.91
N MET A 9 -20.13 4.52 11.85
CA MET A 9 -18.69 4.42 11.98
C MET A 9 -18.11 5.58 12.80
N LYS A 10 -18.51 6.82 12.52
CA LYS A 10 -18.12 7.99 13.33
C LYS A 10 -18.49 7.82 14.80
N LEU A 11 -19.69 7.31 15.09
CA LEU A 11 -20.11 7.04 16.46
C LEU A 11 -19.27 5.96 17.14
N SER A 12 -18.93 4.88 16.42
CA SER A 12 -18.07 3.81 16.93
C SER A 12 -16.67 4.31 17.26
N ILE A 13 -16.08 5.14 16.39
CA ILE A 13 -14.76 5.75 16.61
C ILE A 13 -14.82 6.74 17.78
N ALA A 14 -15.85 7.61 17.85
CA ALA A 14 -16.03 8.52 18.96
C ALA A 14 -16.16 7.76 20.30
N ALA A 15 -16.88 6.65 20.33
CA ALA A 15 -16.98 5.79 21.50
C ALA A 15 -15.63 5.13 21.87
N ALA A 16 -14.86 4.68 20.87
CA ALA A 16 -13.51 4.13 21.08
C ALA A 16 -12.54 5.17 21.62
N LEU A 17 -12.63 6.41 21.17
CA LEU A 17 -11.77 7.51 21.63
C LEU A 17 -12.15 8.08 23.00
N SER A 18 -13.41 7.88 23.45
CA SER A 18 -13.98 8.52 24.65
C SER A 18 -13.27 8.16 25.97
N HIS A 19 -12.53 7.05 26.01
CA HIS A 19 -11.77 6.61 27.18
C HIS A 19 -10.26 6.82 27.08
N HIS A 20 -9.83 7.66 26.16
CA HIS A 20 -8.43 8.04 25.94
C HIS A 20 -7.49 6.84 25.75
N PRO A 21 -7.74 5.98 24.75
CA PRO A 21 -6.91 4.80 24.49
C PRO A 21 -5.54 5.23 23.96
N LYS A 22 -4.50 4.45 24.30
CA LYS A 22 -3.17 4.58 23.66
C LYS A 22 -3.06 3.81 22.36
N LEU A 23 -3.90 2.79 22.16
CA LEU A 23 -3.92 1.94 20.97
C LEU A 23 -5.35 1.81 20.44
N LEU A 24 -5.53 2.12 19.16
CA LEU A 24 -6.75 1.81 18.41
C LEU A 24 -6.53 0.59 17.52
N LEU A 25 -7.47 -0.36 17.59
CA LEU A 25 -7.54 -1.50 16.69
C LEU A 25 -8.74 -1.31 15.76
N LEU A 26 -8.46 -1.12 14.48
CA LEU A 26 -9.46 -0.77 13.48
C LEU A 26 -9.47 -1.81 12.36
N ASP A 27 -10.59 -2.52 12.23
CA ASP A 27 -10.78 -3.53 11.20
C ASP A 27 -11.72 -2.99 10.12
N GLU A 28 -11.17 -2.78 8.89
CA GLU A 28 -11.89 -2.27 7.71
C GLU A 28 -12.71 -0.99 7.98
N ALA A 29 -12.18 -0.09 8.83
CA ALA A 29 -12.93 1.05 9.36
C ALA A 29 -13.40 2.06 8.30
N THR A 30 -12.75 2.11 7.14
CA THR A 30 -13.07 3.02 6.03
C THR A 30 -13.88 2.36 4.92
N GLY A 31 -14.04 1.03 4.97
CA GLY A 31 -14.67 0.24 3.93
C GLY A 31 -16.14 0.59 3.69
N GLY A 32 -16.50 0.92 2.42
CA GLY A 32 -17.88 1.21 2.01
C GLY A 32 -18.44 2.53 2.55
N LEU A 33 -17.58 3.46 2.97
CA LEU A 33 -17.93 4.84 3.24
C LEU A 33 -17.90 5.67 1.96
N ASP A 34 -18.66 6.76 1.94
CA ASP A 34 -18.48 7.75 0.88
C ASP A 34 -17.11 8.45 1.01
N PRO A 35 -16.57 9.00 -0.10
CA PRO A 35 -15.21 9.55 -0.11
C PRO A 35 -15.00 10.70 0.91
N VAL A 36 -16.00 11.52 1.17
CA VAL A 36 -15.87 12.66 2.09
C VAL A 36 -15.77 12.18 3.53
N VAL A 37 -16.70 11.31 3.96
CA VAL A 37 -16.69 10.73 5.31
C VAL A 37 -15.42 9.90 5.54
N ARG A 38 -14.94 9.21 4.52
CA ARG A 38 -13.71 8.43 4.58
C ARG A 38 -12.49 9.33 4.79
N ASP A 39 -12.40 10.43 4.05
CA ASP A 39 -11.30 11.39 4.17
C ASP A 39 -11.26 12.04 5.55
N GLU A 40 -12.43 12.48 6.06
CA GLU A 40 -12.58 13.01 7.41
C GLU A 40 -12.11 12.02 8.50
N LEU A 41 -12.40 10.72 8.34
CA LEU A 41 -11.95 9.72 9.30
C LEU A 41 -10.45 9.48 9.25
N LEU A 42 -9.85 9.51 8.07
CA LEU A 42 -8.40 9.41 7.93
C LEU A 42 -7.69 10.61 8.56
N ASP A 43 -8.26 11.81 8.48
CA ASP A 43 -7.73 12.98 9.15
C ASP A 43 -7.83 12.84 10.69
N GLU A 44 -8.92 12.28 11.22
CA GLU A 44 -9.02 11.96 12.65
C GLU A 44 -7.99 10.93 13.10
N PHE A 45 -7.68 9.92 12.27
CA PHE A 45 -6.60 8.97 12.57
C PHE A 45 -5.24 9.65 12.60
N LEU A 46 -4.95 10.53 11.62
CA LEU A 46 -3.73 11.32 11.61
C LEU A 46 -3.63 12.24 12.83
N ASN A 47 -4.72 12.88 13.25
CA ASN A 47 -4.75 13.70 14.45
C ASN A 47 -4.49 12.87 15.71
N PHE A 48 -5.05 11.67 15.80
CA PHE A 48 -4.86 10.79 16.96
C PHE A 48 -3.40 10.37 17.15
N ILE A 49 -2.68 10.08 16.07
CA ILE A 49 -1.26 9.65 16.12
C ILE A 49 -0.26 10.82 16.23
N GLN A 50 -0.72 12.08 16.33
CA GLN A 50 0.18 13.21 16.63
C GLN A 50 0.81 13.12 18.04
N ASP A 51 0.13 12.45 18.97
CA ASP A 51 0.71 12.09 20.25
C ASP A 51 1.57 10.84 20.09
N GLU A 52 2.86 10.94 20.41
CA GLU A 52 3.85 9.85 20.29
C GLU A 52 3.53 8.62 21.16
N GLU A 53 2.66 8.78 22.17
CA GLU A 53 2.19 7.66 22.99
C GLU A 53 1.02 6.89 22.35
N HIS A 54 0.45 7.40 21.26
CA HIS A 54 -0.68 6.79 20.58
C HIS A 54 -0.25 5.96 19.37
N ALA A 55 -0.98 4.88 19.13
CA ALA A 55 -0.77 4.03 17.95
C ALA A 55 -2.10 3.52 17.37
N ILE A 56 -2.09 3.26 16.08
CA ILE A 56 -3.21 2.63 15.38
C ILE A 56 -2.73 1.36 14.68
N LEU A 57 -3.43 0.26 14.88
CA LEU A 57 -3.34 -0.91 14.02
C LEU A 57 -4.60 -0.96 13.15
N LEU A 58 -4.43 -0.67 11.87
CA LEU A 58 -5.51 -0.59 10.87
C LEU A 58 -5.40 -1.74 9.88
N SER A 59 -6.47 -2.55 9.74
CA SER A 59 -6.64 -3.40 8.56
C SER A 59 -7.44 -2.66 7.49
N SER A 60 -7.00 -2.73 6.24
CA SER A 60 -7.74 -2.20 5.09
C SER A 60 -7.34 -2.91 3.80
N HIS A 61 -8.31 -3.07 2.89
CA HIS A 61 -8.06 -3.47 1.51
C HIS A 61 -7.96 -2.25 0.56
N ILE A 62 -8.11 -1.04 1.10
CA ILE A 62 -8.04 0.21 0.35
C ILE A 62 -6.63 0.80 0.50
N THR A 63 -5.78 0.53 -0.48
CA THR A 63 -4.36 0.90 -0.43
C THR A 63 -4.12 2.39 -0.34
N SER A 64 -4.98 3.21 -0.96
CA SER A 64 -4.89 4.68 -0.87
C SER A 64 -5.08 5.22 0.55
N ASP A 65 -5.83 4.53 1.41
CA ASP A 65 -5.98 4.92 2.81
C ASP A 65 -4.68 4.65 3.57
N LEU A 66 -4.08 3.48 3.31
CA LEU A 66 -2.80 3.11 3.90
C LEU A 66 -1.68 4.05 3.43
N GLU A 67 -1.68 4.44 2.15
CA GLU A 67 -0.72 5.42 1.63
C GLU A 67 -0.87 6.78 2.33
N LYS A 68 -2.11 7.19 2.68
CA LYS A 68 -2.38 8.46 3.38
C LYS A 68 -1.95 8.40 4.85
N CYS A 69 -2.28 7.34 5.60
CA CYS A 69 -2.21 7.38 7.07
C CYS A 69 -1.26 6.37 7.73
N ALA A 70 -0.72 5.39 6.99
CA ALA A 70 0.16 4.40 7.60
C ALA A 70 1.64 4.77 7.47
N ASP A 71 2.43 4.49 8.51
CA ASP A 71 3.89 4.61 8.49
C ASP A 71 4.55 3.28 8.16
N TYR A 72 3.94 2.17 8.59
CA TYR A 72 4.45 0.83 8.40
C TYR A 72 3.39 -0.08 7.79
N ILE A 73 3.79 -0.87 6.81
CA ILE A 73 2.91 -1.75 6.04
C ILE A 73 3.28 -3.21 6.33
N VAL A 74 2.25 -4.02 6.56
CA VAL A 74 2.34 -5.48 6.60
C VAL A 74 1.32 -6.05 5.64
N TYR A 75 1.75 -6.73 4.59
CA TYR A 75 0.87 -7.34 3.61
C TYR A 75 0.73 -8.84 3.85
N LEU A 76 -0.49 -9.26 4.10
CA LEU A 76 -0.87 -10.65 4.31
C LEU A 76 -1.51 -11.23 3.04
N HIS A 77 -0.97 -12.33 2.55
CA HIS A 77 -1.54 -13.10 1.45
C HIS A 77 -1.52 -14.59 1.76
N GLN A 78 -2.66 -15.26 1.60
CA GLN A 78 -2.83 -16.71 1.88
C GLN A 78 -2.27 -17.13 3.25
N GLY A 79 -2.52 -16.32 4.29
CA GLY A 79 -2.08 -16.59 5.67
C GLY A 79 -0.59 -16.37 5.94
N LYS A 80 0.14 -15.76 5.01
CA LYS A 80 1.58 -15.46 5.16
C LYS A 80 1.84 -13.96 4.98
N ILE A 81 2.86 -13.47 5.69
CA ILE A 81 3.39 -12.14 5.44
C ILE A 81 4.24 -12.22 4.18
N THR A 82 3.83 -11.54 3.11
CA THR A 82 4.53 -11.52 1.82
C THR A 82 5.34 -10.25 1.60
N LEU A 83 4.97 -9.16 2.29
CA LEU A 83 5.66 -7.88 2.26
C LEU A 83 5.52 -7.19 3.61
N GLN A 84 6.60 -6.57 4.10
CA GLN A 84 6.56 -5.68 5.28
C GLN A 84 7.68 -4.66 5.22
N GLY A 85 7.43 -3.48 5.76
CA GLY A 85 8.41 -2.40 5.82
C GLY A 85 7.79 -1.04 6.09
N SER A 86 8.61 -0.01 6.27
CA SER A 86 8.11 1.36 6.27
C SER A 86 7.50 1.68 4.91
N LYS A 87 6.43 2.46 4.89
CA LYS A 87 5.78 2.87 3.64
C LYS A 87 6.76 3.59 2.71
N ASP A 88 7.55 4.49 3.26
CA ASP A 88 8.49 5.29 2.50
C ASP A 88 9.61 4.44 1.89
N ASP A 89 10.15 3.47 2.64
CA ASP A 89 11.14 2.52 2.10
C ASP A 89 10.55 1.66 0.99
N LEU A 90 9.32 1.19 1.14
CA LEU A 90 8.64 0.41 0.11
C LEU A 90 8.43 1.24 -1.16
N LEU A 91 7.83 2.42 -1.06
CA LEU A 91 7.59 3.30 -2.21
C LEU A 91 8.89 3.85 -2.82
N GLY A 92 9.94 4.04 -2.01
CA GLY A 92 11.24 4.52 -2.45
C GLY A 92 12.10 3.48 -3.14
N SER A 93 12.05 2.22 -2.67
CA SER A 93 12.88 1.13 -3.19
C SER A 93 12.29 0.47 -4.43
N TYR A 94 10.98 0.29 -4.48
CA TYR A 94 10.34 -0.33 -5.63
C TYR A 94 10.11 0.65 -6.78
N GLY A 95 10.02 0.12 -8.01
CA GLY A 95 9.68 0.88 -9.18
C GLY A 95 9.02 0.03 -10.26
N ARG A 96 8.26 0.65 -11.15
CA ARG A 96 7.62 0.00 -12.29
C ARG A 96 8.44 0.20 -13.55
N LEU A 97 8.91 -0.90 -14.12
CA LEU A 97 9.51 -0.93 -15.45
C LEU A 97 8.41 -1.20 -16.48
N VAL A 98 8.31 -0.31 -17.48
CA VAL A 98 7.51 -0.54 -18.69
C VAL A 98 8.48 -0.62 -19.86
N CYS A 99 8.50 -1.74 -20.57
CA CYS A 99 9.51 -1.97 -21.60
C CYS A 99 9.00 -2.88 -22.73
N THR A 100 9.81 -3.05 -23.75
CA THR A 100 9.56 -4.02 -24.81
C THR A 100 9.89 -5.44 -24.34
N ARG A 101 9.45 -6.45 -25.08
CA ARG A 101 9.81 -7.83 -24.78
C ARG A 101 11.32 -8.10 -24.89
N ALA A 102 11.97 -7.47 -25.86
CA ALA A 102 13.43 -7.58 -26.04
C ALA A 102 14.18 -6.96 -24.86
N ASP A 103 13.72 -5.81 -24.36
CA ASP A 103 14.31 -5.19 -23.17
C ASP A 103 14.14 -6.06 -21.93
N LEU A 104 12.95 -6.68 -21.75
CA LEU A 104 12.69 -7.58 -20.62
C LEU A 104 13.61 -8.81 -20.65
N GLU A 105 13.88 -9.38 -21.82
CA GLU A 105 14.80 -10.52 -21.99
C GLU A 105 16.28 -10.12 -21.71
N TYR A 106 16.62 -8.84 -21.87
CA TYR A 106 17.95 -8.31 -21.56
C TYR A 106 18.17 -8.05 -20.07
N VAL A 107 17.10 -7.82 -19.30
CA VAL A 107 17.17 -7.56 -17.86
C VAL A 107 17.39 -8.85 -17.07
N ASP A 108 18.28 -8.80 -16.08
CA ASP A 108 18.48 -9.90 -15.13
C ASP A 108 17.18 -10.20 -14.36
N PRO A 109 16.60 -11.40 -14.49
CA PRO A 109 15.33 -11.74 -13.83
C PRO A 109 15.38 -11.64 -12.31
N LYS A 110 16.55 -11.71 -11.69
CA LYS A 110 16.72 -11.58 -10.23
C LYS A 110 16.42 -10.18 -9.70
N LEU A 111 16.46 -9.18 -10.55
CA LEU A 111 16.12 -7.80 -10.20
C LEU A 111 14.63 -7.51 -10.32
N LEU A 112 13.88 -8.42 -10.92
CA LEU A 112 12.44 -8.30 -11.14
C LEU A 112 11.66 -9.08 -10.09
N HIS A 113 10.59 -8.47 -9.60
CA HIS A 113 9.67 -9.08 -8.65
C HIS A 113 8.25 -9.09 -9.21
N GLY A 114 7.98 -10.10 -10.05
CA GLY A 114 6.74 -10.18 -10.80
C GLY A 114 6.80 -9.46 -12.14
N THR A 115 6.21 -10.08 -13.15
CA THR A 115 6.15 -9.56 -14.51
C THR A 115 4.76 -9.74 -15.11
N ARG A 116 4.33 -8.77 -15.90
CA ARG A 116 3.10 -8.84 -16.69
C ARG A 116 3.45 -8.61 -18.15
N VAL A 117 3.18 -9.60 -18.98
CA VAL A 117 3.39 -9.49 -20.43
C VAL A 117 2.06 -9.29 -21.12
N SER A 118 1.90 -8.19 -21.84
CA SER A 118 0.76 -7.89 -22.71
C SER A 118 1.15 -8.04 -24.18
N ARG A 119 0.19 -7.81 -25.07
CA ARG A 119 0.45 -7.87 -26.52
C ARG A 119 1.43 -6.79 -27.00
N PHE A 120 1.46 -5.63 -26.34
CA PHE A 120 2.18 -4.44 -26.82
C PHE A 120 3.28 -3.98 -25.87
N SER A 121 3.27 -4.40 -24.60
CA SER A 121 4.23 -3.97 -23.58
C SER A 121 4.45 -5.04 -22.54
N CYS A 122 5.59 -4.98 -21.89
CA CYS A 122 5.91 -5.73 -20.68
C CYS A 122 5.99 -4.77 -19.51
N GLU A 123 5.46 -5.19 -18.37
CA GLU A 123 5.56 -4.47 -17.11
C GLU A 123 6.23 -5.39 -16.09
N ALA A 124 7.09 -4.83 -15.26
CA ALA A 124 7.74 -5.56 -14.18
C ALA A 124 7.92 -4.67 -12.96
N LEU A 125 7.83 -5.27 -11.77
CA LEU A 125 8.21 -4.60 -10.54
C LEU A 125 9.72 -4.79 -10.34
N VAL A 126 10.43 -3.70 -10.13
CA VAL A 126 11.86 -3.64 -9.81
C VAL A 126 12.01 -3.45 -8.30
N ARG A 127 12.83 -4.26 -7.63
CA ARG A 127 13.00 -4.20 -6.16
C ARG A 127 13.87 -3.03 -5.67
N ASP A 128 14.92 -2.73 -6.43
CA ASP A 128 15.84 -1.64 -6.11
C ASP A 128 15.94 -0.72 -7.32
N ARG A 129 15.07 0.29 -7.30
CA ARG A 129 14.96 1.27 -8.39
C ARG A 129 16.27 2.00 -8.65
N HIS A 130 17.02 2.32 -7.58
CA HIS A 130 18.28 3.04 -7.74
C HIS A 130 19.36 2.17 -8.38
N ALA A 131 19.62 1.00 -7.83
CA ALA A 131 20.61 0.06 -8.39
C ALA A 131 20.24 -0.38 -9.81
N PHE A 132 18.95 -0.56 -10.09
CA PHE A 132 18.46 -0.86 -11.43
C PHE A 132 18.78 0.25 -12.43
N SER A 133 18.48 1.50 -12.09
CA SER A 133 18.71 2.66 -12.97
C SER A 133 20.20 2.87 -13.27
N VAL A 134 21.08 2.58 -12.31
CA VAL A 134 22.54 2.61 -12.53
C VAL A 134 22.96 1.51 -13.51
N ARG A 135 22.41 0.30 -13.38
CA ARG A 135 22.77 -0.85 -14.21
C ARG A 135 22.17 -0.79 -15.61
N TYR A 136 20.98 -0.22 -15.75
CA TYR A 136 20.22 -0.14 -17.00
C TYR A 136 19.79 1.30 -17.32
N PRO A 137 20.74 2.22 -17.60
CA PRO A 137 20.43 3.65 -17.71
C PRO A 137 19.55 4.01 -18.92
N ARG A 138 19.31 3.08 -19.83
CA ARG A 138 18.41 3.27 -21.00
C ARG A 138 16.95 2.89 -20.68
N LEU A 139 16.71 2.21 -19.56
CA LEU A 139 15.39 1.77 -19.17
C LEU A 139 14.87 2.70 -18.06
N THR A 140 13.70 3.29 -18.28
CA THR A 140 13.07 4.16 -17.31
C THR A 140 12.26 3.33 -16.33
N VAL A 141 12.43 3.61 -15.04
CA VAL A 141 11.67 3.00 -13.95
C VAL A 141 10.85 4.09 -13.27
N ASP A 142 9.55 3.99 -13.39
CA ASP A 142 8.61 4.93 -12.80
C ASP A 142 8.37 4.63 -11.29
N PRO A 143 7.96 5.63 -10.49
CA PRO A 143 7.43 5.39 -9.16
C PRO A 143 6.26 4.41 -9.18
N VAL A 144 6.05 3.72 -8.08
CA VAL A 144 4.94 2.76 -7.91
C VAL A 144 4.02 3.18 -6.78
N THR A 145 2.78 2.74 -6.83
CA THR A 145 1.83 2.78 -5.72
C THR A 145 1.96 1.53 -4.85
N LEU A 146 1.46 1.60 -3.63
CA LEU A 146 1.38 0.43 -2.75
C LEU A 146 0.55 -0.70 -3.38
N GLU A 147 -0.54 -0.35 -4.08
CA GLU A 147 -1.37 -1.31 -4.81
C GLU A 147 -0.57 -2.07 -5.87
N GLU A 148 0.24 -1.36 -6.66
CA GLU A 148 1.08 -2.00 -7.69
C GLU A 148 2.10 -2.95 -7.07
N ILE A 149 2.76 -2.56 -5.97
CA ILE A 149 3.69 -3.43 -5.25
C ILE A 149 2.97 -4.72 -4.80
N MET A 150 1.80 -4.60 -4.18
CA MET A 150 1.02 -5.75 -3.71
C MET A 150 0.58 -6.67 -4.84
N VAL A 151 0.07 -6.11 -5.95
CA VAL A 151 -0.39 -6.88 -7.11
C VAL A 151 0.75 -7.66 -7.78
N PHE A 152 1.91 -7.02 -7.95
CA PHE A 152 3.07 -7.69 -8.55
C PHE A 152 3.68 -8.74 -7.62
N THR A 153 3.68 -8.50 -6.30
CA THR A 153 4.18 -9.47 -5.30
C THR A 153 3.37 -10.77 -5.38
N VAL A 154 2.04 -10.69 -5.39
CA VAL A 154 1.18 -11.88 -5.49
C VAL A 154 1.36 -12.63 -6.82
N ARG A 155 1.52 -11.91 -7.92
CA ARG A 155 1.68 -12.53 -9.25
C ARG A 155 3.07 -13.10 -9.48
N GLY A 156 4.10 -12.56 -8.83
CA GLY A 156 5.46 -13.07 -8.87
C GLY A 156 5.60 -14.43 -8.19
N ASP A 157 4.84 -14.66 -7.13
CA ASP A 157 4.85 -15.92 -6.36
C ASP A 157 4.00 -17.04 -7.03
N SER A 158 3.29 -16.74 -8.11
CA SER A 158 2.38 -17.69 -8.79
C SER A 158 3.04 -18.49 -9.93
N LYS A 159 4.39 -18.64 -9.92
CA LYS A 159 5.14 -19.48 -10.86
C LYS A 159 5.65 -20.76 -10.22
#